data_a16f010269a202db8e1e4995418ba485
#
_entry.id   a16f010269a202db8e1e4995418ba485
#
_cell.length_a   1.000
_cell.length_b   1.000
_cell.length_c   1.000
_cell.angle_alpha   90.00
_cell.angle_beta   90.00
_cell.angle_gamma   90.00
#
_symmetry.space_group_name_H-M   'P 1'
#
loop_
_entity.id
_entity.type
_entity.pdbx_description
1 polymer ?
#
loop_
_entity_poly.entity_id
_entity_poly.type
_entity_poly.pdbx_seq_one_letter_code
_entity_poly.pdbx_strand_id
1 'polypeptide(L)'
;MTTLMRALALFLVMLLSGCALPLGESLLTPAPSNNPTPQATVIELSNKIKALCLEPVYAAYFAKTFCTPSELSLAMMSDRTKINSEALNAWAQAYDKLAEEFNEALPLTSAANKQMAEYNKIVAFPAAQKNRLELYQGSITWAVYNRKRKEISDGIAAESRRVAQQKL
;
A
#
# COMPACT_ATOMS: atom_id res chain seq x y z
N MET A 1 -4.81 -15.48 -22.76
CA MET A 1 -3.60 -14.79 -22.31
C MET A 1 -3.64 -13.25 -22.48
N THR A 2 -4.79 -12.61 -22.53
CA THR A 2 -4.91 -11.17 -22.89
C THR A 2 -5.54 -10.29 -21.80
N THR A 3 -6.05 -10.86 -20.71
CA THR A 3 -6.72 -10.11 -19.65
C THR A 3 -5.82 -9.75 -18.45
N LEU A 4 -4.73 -10.50 -18.25
CA LEU A 4 -3.79 -10.26 -17.13
C LEU A 4 -2.87 -9.05 -17.37
N MET A 5 -2.57 -8.73 -18.62
CA MET A 5 -1.74 -7.56 -18.99
C MET A 5 -2.47 -6.21 -18.81
N ARG A 6 -3.81 -6.21 -18.78
CA ARG A 6 -4.58 -4.97 -18.66
C ARG A 6 -4.66 -4.43 -17.22
N ALA A 7 -4.59 -5.31 -16.23
CA ALA A 7 -4.64 -4.89 -14.82
C ALA A 7 -3.32 -4.25 -14.35
N LEU A 8 -2.18 -4.74 -14.86
CA LEU A 8 -0.87 -4.15 -14.53
C LEU A 8 -0.63 -2.81 -15.23
N ALA A 9 -1.21 -2.63 -16.43
CA ALA A 9 -1.12 -1.39 -17.20
C ALA A 9 -1.90 -0.23 -16.55
N LEU A 10 -3.03 -0.52 -15.87
CA LEU A 10 -3.85 0.50 -15.21
C LEU A 10 -3.18 1.11 -13.98
N PHE A 11 -2.35 0.35 -13.26
CA PHE A 11 -1.61 0.89 -12.12
C PHE A 11 -0.42 1.77 -12.55
N LEU A 12 0.16 1.49 -13.71
CA LEU A 12 1.28 2.27 -14.26
C LEU A 12 0.81 3.52 -15.02
N VAL A 13 -0.39 3.50 -15.61
CA VAL A 13 -0.93 4.62 -16.41
C VAL A 13 -1.37 5.80 -15.54
N MET A 14 -1.69 5.60 -14.27
CA MET A 14 -1.99 6.74 -13.37
C MET A 14 -0.75 7.58 -13.01
N LEU A 15 0.45 7.14 -13.34
CA LEU A 15 1.69 7.89 -13.09
C LEU A 15 2.17 8.73 -14.29
N LEU A 16 1.52 8.63 -15.47
CA LEU A 16 2.04 9.25 -16.70
C LEU A 16 1.13 10.27 -17.38
N SER A 17 -0.01 10.63 -16.78
CA SER A 17 -0.85 11.70 -17.33
C SER A 17 -0.32 13.06 -16.93
N GLY A 18 0.85 13.42 -17.44
CA GLY A 18 1.32 14.79 -17.47
C GLY A 18 0.46 15.60 -18.48
N CYS A 19 -0.43 16.43 -17.99
CA CYS A 19 -1.08 17.46 -18.82
C CYS A 19 -0.02 18.45 -19.31
N ALA A 20 0.23 18.45 -20.61
CA ALA A 20 0.93 19.55 -21.28
C ALA A 20 0.05 20.78 -21.23
N LEU A 21 0.42 21.79 -20.44
CA LEU A 21 -0.13 23.14 -20.49
C LEU A 21 0.72 24.00 -21.40
N PRO A 22 0.10 24.96 -22.13
CA PRO A 22 0.82 25.78 -23.11
C PRO A 22 1.77 26.77 -22.44
N LEU A 23 2.92 26.93 -23.07
CA LEU A 23 4.00 27.86 -22.73
C LEU A 23 3.50 29.31 -22.67
N GLY A 24 3.49 29.86 -21.47
CA GLY A 24 3.48 31.29 -21.22
C GLY A 24 4.79 31.65 -20.51
N GLU A 25 5.64 32.41 -21.15
CA GLU A 25 6.92 32.90 -20.65
C GLU A 25 6.75 33.66 -19.33
N SER A 26 7.41 33.19 -18.29
CA SER A 26 7.86 34.05 -17.20
C SER A 26 9.19 33.55 -16.70
N LEU A 27 10.24 34.27 -17.05
CA LEU A 27 11.64 34.14 -16.64
C LEU A 27 11.80 34.46 -15.15
N LEU A 28 11.41 33.53 -14.30
CA LEU A 28 11.92 33.39 -12.94
C LEU A 28 12.11 31.90 -12.71
N THR A 29 13.31 31.40 -13.01
CA THR A 29 13.72 30.05 -12.58
C THR A 29 13.71 30.04 -11.07
N PRO A 30 12.77 29.29 -10.42
CA PRO A 30 12.90 29.06 -8.98
C PRO A 30 14.21 28.31 -8.75
N ALA A 31 14.96 28.72 -7.74
CA ALA A 31 16.13 27.96 -7.30
C ALA A 31 15.71 26.50 -7.08
N PRO A 32 16.53 25.50 -7.45
CA PRO A 32 16.22 24.11 -7.23
C PRO A 32 15.98 23.89 -5.74
N SER A 33 14.75 23.64 -5.36
CA SER A 33 14.39 23.27 -4.00
C SER A 33 15.01 21.90 -3.73
N ASN A 34 15.93 21.80 -2.78
CA ASN A 34 16.53 20.54 -2.35
C ASN A 34 15.54 19.61 -1.63
N ASN A 35 14.30 20.04 -1.44
CA ASN A 35 13.25 19.23 -0.83
C ASN A 35 12.50 18.45 -1.92
N PRO A 36 12.32 17.13 -1.73
CA PRO A 36 11.55 16.30 -2.66
C PRO A 36 10.11 16.82 -2.75
N THR A 37 9.53 16.75 -3.95
CA THR A 37 8.12 17.08 -4.12
C THR A 37 7.26 16.06 -3.38
N PRO A 38 6.04 16.41 -2.92
CA PRO A 38 5.13 15.45 -2.28
C PRO A 38 4.92 14.18 -3.11
N GLN A 39 4.83 14.31 -4.43
CA GLN A 39 4.72 13.17 -5.34
C GLN A 39 5.95 12.26 -5.29
N ALA A 40 7.16 12.84 -5.29
CA ALA A 40 8.39 12.06 -5.19
C ALA A 40 8.48 11.33 -3.84
N THR A 41 8.08 11.99 -2.75
CA THR A 41 8.01 11.39 -1.41
C THR A 41 7.06 10.19 -1.38
N VAL A 42 5.86 10.32 -1.94
CA VAL A 42 4.89 9.21 -2.00
C VAL A 42 5.43 8.03 -2.79
N ILE A 43 6.09 8.27 -3.93
CA ILE A 43 6.72 7.21 -4.75
C ILE A 43 7.83 6.51 -3.96
N GLU A 44 8.70 7.27 -3.30
CA GLU A 44 9.79 6.72 -2.50
C GLU A 44 9.26 5.84 -1.36
N LEU A 45 8.29 6.32 -0.60
CA LEU A 45 7.68 5.58 0.51
C LEU A 45 6.97 4.31 0.02
N SER A 46 6.27 4.38 -1.12
CA SER A 46 5.67 3.21 -1.76
C SER A 46 6.72 2.16 -2.12
N ASN A 47 7.87 2.57 -2.63
CA ASN A 47 8.96 1.66 -2.95
C ASN A 47 9.60 1.05 -1.69
N LYS A 48 9.78 1.83 -0.63
CA LYS A 48 10.25 1.31 0.67
C LYS A 48 9.29 0.28 1.25
N ILE A 49 7.98 0.53 1.21
CA ILE A 49 6.96 -0.44 1.65
C ILE A 49 7.06 -1.74 0.87
N LYS A 50 7.21 -1.66 -0.46
CA LYS A 50 7.39 -2.86 -1.30
C LYS A 50 8.68 -3.60 -0.99
N ALA A 51 9.76 -2.88 -0.71
CA ALA A 51 11.06 -3.47 -0.41
C ALA A 51 11.04 -4.30 0.89
N LEU A 52 10.17 -3.97 1.86
CA LEU A 52 10.03 -4.78 3.08
C LEU A 52 9.73 -6.26 2.79
N CYS A 53 9.06 -6.55 1.69
CA CYS A 53 8.78 -7.93 1.27
C CYS A 53 10.03 -8.74 0.91
N LEU A 54 11.11 -8.06 0.54
CA LEU A 54 12.36 -8.67 0.09
C LEU A 54 13.40 -8.74 1.21
N GLU A 55 13.12 -8.15 2.37
CA GLU A 55 14.04 -8.12 3.49
C GLU A 55 14.18 -9.52 4.11
N PRO A 56 15.40 -10.08 4.18
CA PRO A 56 15.62 -11.43 4.70
C PRO A 56 15.12 -11.61 6.13
N VAL A 57 15.16 -10.58 6.95
CA VAL A 57 14.70 -10.61 8.35
C VAL A 57 13.19 -10.93 8.46
N TYR A 58 12.40 -10.65 7.43
CA TYR A 58 10.97 -10.93 7.38
C TYR A 58 10.62 -12.20 6.60
N ALA A 59 11.60 -12.95 6.11
CA ALA A 59 11.37 -14.13 5.26
C ALA A 59 10.47 -15.18 5.92
N ALA A 60 10.63 -15.40 7.23
CA ALA A 60 9.79 -16.33 7.98
C ALA A 60 8.31 -15.93 8.02
N TYR A 61 8.03 -14.62 8.04
CA TYR A 61 6.68 -14.09 7.93
C TYR A 61 6.14 -14.27 6.51
N PHE A 62 6.90 -13.89 5.49
CA PHE A 62 6.47 -13.97 4.10
C PHE A 62 6.44 -15.39 3.54
N ALA A 63 7.03 -16.36 4.21
CA ALA A 63 6.83 -17.78 3.90
C ALA A 63 5.38 -18.25 4.12
N LYS A 64 4.60 -17.54 4.94
CA LYS A 64 3.21 -17.92 5.30
C LYS A 64 2.15 -16.91 4.85
N THR A 65 2.55 -15.84 4.20
CA THR A 65 1.67 -14.82 3.67
C THR A 65 2.16 -14.34 2.31
N PHE A 66 1.63 -13.25 1.80
CA PHE A 66 2.00 -12.72 0.49
C PHE A 66 2.29 -11.22 0.59
N CYS A 67 3.21 -10.75 -0.23
CA CYS A 67 3.47 -9.32 -0.41
C CYS A 67 2.34 -8.66 -1.19
N THR A 68 1.84 -9.33 -2.22
CA THR A 68 0.75 -8.87 -3.06
C THR A 68 -0.50 -9.71 -2.83
N PRO A 69 -1.70 -9.11 -2.83
CA PRO A 69 -2.96 -9.84 -2.61
C PRO A 69 -3.30 -10.89 -3.66
N SER A 70 -2.59 -10.92 -4.78
CA SER A 70 -2.82 -11.88 -5.87
C SER A 70 -2.27 -13.27 -5.60
N GLU A 71 -1.41 -13.45 -4.63
CA GLU A 71 -0.79 -14.73 -4.29
C GLU A 71 -1.71 -15.57 -3.38
N LEU A 72 -2.87 -15.94 -3.92
CA LEU A 72 -3.94 -16.61 -3.15
C LEU A 72 -3.60 -18.02 -2.69
N SER A 73 -2.57 -18.67 -3.25
CA SER A 73 -2.17 -20.02 -2.86
C SER A 73 -1.88 -20.15 -1.36
N LEU A 74 -1.38 -19.10 -0.74
CA LEU A 74 -1.09 -19.04 0.69
C LEU A 74 -2.35 -18.83 1.57
N ALA A 75 -3.46 -18.44 1.00
CA ALA A 75 -4.71 -18.23 1.73
C ALA A 75 -5.34 -19.55 2.23
N MET A 76 -4.92 -20.68 1.69
CA MET A 76 -5.44 -22.01 2.04
C MET A 76 -4.74 -22.65 3.25
N MET A 77 -3.74 -21.99 3.83
CA MET A 77 -3.00 -22.54 4.97
C MET A 77 -3.86 -22.56 6.24
N SER A 78 -4.18 -23.74 6.72
CA SER A 78 -4.93 -23.95 7.98
C SER A 78 -4.03 -23.90 9.23
N ASP A 79 -2.75 -23.61 9.04
CA ASP A 79 -1.74 -23.63 10.07
C ASP A 79 -2.02 -22.58 11.16
N ARG A 80 -2.01 -23.04 12.42
CA ARG A 80 -2.09 -22.21 13.63
C ARG A 80 -0.75 -22.14 14.36
N THR A 81 0.34 -22.58 13.74
CA THR A 81 1.63 -22.56 14.41
C THR A 81 1.91 -21.15 14.92
N LYS A 82 2.38 -21.10 16.15
CA LYS A 82 2.86 -19.86 16.74
C LYS A 82 3.83 -19.22 15.75
N ILE A 83 3.48 -18.05 15.36
CA ILE A 83 4.30 -17.20 14.51
C ILE A 83 5.61 -17.00 15.25
N ASN A 84 6.73 -16.92 14.54
CA ASN A 84 7.86 -16.19 15.06
C ASN A 84 7.37 -14.75 15.31
N SER A 85 7.00 -14.52 16.57
CA SER A 85 6.40 -13.25 17.00
C SER A 85 7.34 -12.07 16.76
N GLU A 86 8.65 -12.31 16.75
CA GLU A 86 9.66 -11.29 16.51
C GLU A 86 9.63 -10.80 15.06
N ALA A 87 9.62 -11.72 14.08
CA ALA A 87 9.58 -11.33 12.66
C ALA A 87 8.27 -10.61 12.30
N LEU A 88 7.12 -11.06 12.85
CA LEU A 88 5.86 -10.36 12.65
C LEU A 88 5.87 -8.97 13.27
N ASN A 89 6.33 -8.85 14.51
CA ASN A 89 6.36 -7.57 15.21
C ASN A 89 7.34 -6.60 14.55
N ALA A 90 8.54 -7.06 14.19
CA ALA A 90 9.53 -6.23 13.52
C ALA A 90 9.01 -5.72 12.16
N TRP A 91 8.40 -6.62 11.38
CA TRP A 91 7.77 -6.22 10.11
C TRP A 91 6.60 -5.24 10.34
N ALA A 92 5.72 -5.51 11.32
CA ALA A 92 4.57 -4.68 11.60
C ALA A 92 5.00 -3.26 11.98
N GLN A 93 6.02 -3.11 12.83
CA GLN A 93 6.55 -1.80 13.22
C GLN A 93 7.15 -1.05 12.03
N ALA A 94 7.97 -1.73 11.20
CA ALA A 94 8.56 -1.12 10.01
C ALA A 94 7.49 -0.71 9.00
N TYR A 95 6.50 -1.57 8.77
CA TYR A 95 5.38 -1.29 7.87
C TYR A 95 4.51 -0.14 8.37
N ASP A 96 4.11 -0.15 9.65
CA ASP A 96 3.21 0.87 10.20
C ASP A 96 3.85 2.25 10.16
N LYS A 97 5.15 2.36 10.46
CA LYS A 97 5.90 3.61 10.33
C LYS A 97 5.87 4.14 8.88
N LEU A 98 6.23 3.32 7.91
CA LEU A 98 6.24 3.72 6.50
C LEU A 98 4.83 4.02 5.97
N ALA A 99 3.82 3.27 6.43
CA ALA A 99 2.44 3.49 6.05
C ALA A 99 1.88 4.80 6.62
N GLU A 100 2.29 5.17 7.84
CA GLU A 100 1.94 6.46 8.44
C GLU A 100 2.58 7.62 7.65
N GLU A 101 3.89 7.58 7.43
CA GLU A 101 4.61 8.58 6.62
C GLU A 101 3.99 8.71 5.20
N PHE A 102 3.67 7.59 4.57
CA PHE A 102 2.99 7.58 3.27
C PHE A 102 1.62 8.26 3.34
N ASN A 103 0.85 7.96 4.37
CA ASN A 103 -0.50 8.49 4.54
C ASN A 103 -0.50 9.97 4.91
N GLU A 104 0.56 10.49 5.51
CA GLU A 104 0.77 11.92 5.76
C GLU A 104 1.17 12.67 4.48
N ALA A 105 1.99 12.07 3.63
CA ALA A 105 2.43 12.66 2.37
C ALA A 105 1.34 12.63 1.28
N LEU A 106 0.48 11.62 1.27
CA LEU A 106 -0.51 11.37 0.22
C LEU A 106 -1.49 12.53 0.00
N PRO A 107 -2.07 13.18 1.02
CA PRO A 107 -3.00 14.30 0.87
C PRO A 107 -2.40 15.52 0.16
N LEU A 108 -1.07 15.66 0.21
CA LEU A 108 -0.36 16.80 -0.36
C LEU A 108 -0.26 16.72 -1.89
N THR A 109 -0.59 15.58 -2.48
CA THR A 109 -0.46 15.35 -3.92
C THR A 109 -1.73 15.68 -4.71
N SER A 110 -2.92 15.45 -4.15
CA SER A 110 -4.20 15.77 -4.78
C SER A 110 -5.40 15.64 -3.82
N ALA A 111 -6.53 16.26 -4.17
CA ALA A 111 -7.78 16.13 -3.43
C ALA A 111 -8.29 14.66 -3.36
N ALA A 112 -8.11 13.91 -4.44
CA ALA A 112 -8.47 12.49 -4.47
C ALA A 112 -7.60 11.67 -3.49
N ASN A 113 -6.31 11.97 -3.44
CA ASN A 113 -5.40 11.31 -2.53
C ASN A 113 -5.65 11.70 -1.07
N LYS A 114 -6.20 12.90 -0.82
CA LYS A 114 -6.69 13.26 0.52
C LYS A 114 -7.84 12.35 0.97
N GLN A 115 -8.79 12.03 0.09
CA GLN A 115 -9.87 11.08 0.42
C GLN A 115 -9.33 9.67 0.65
N MET A 116 -8.35 9.24 -0.15
CA MET A 116 -7.69 7.94 0.06
C MET A 116 -6.94 7.88 1.40
N ALA A 117 -6.24 8.94 1.79
CA ALA A 117 -5.56 9.01 3.07
C ALA A 117 -6.56 8.91 4.25
N GLU A 118 -7.70 9.55 4.13
CA GLU A 118 -8.77 9.47 5.14
C GLU A 118 -9.34 8.05 5.24
N TYR A 119 -9.64 7.41 4.10
CA TYR A 119 -10.07 6.01 4.09
C TYR A 119 -9.04 5.07 4.72
N ASN A 120 -7.76 5.24 4.38
CA ASN A 120 -6.68 4.46 4.98
C ASN A 120 -6.68 4.60 6.49
N LYS A 121 -6.75 5.83 6.99
CA LYS A 121 -6.69 6.14 8.41
C LYS A 121 -7.88 5.57 9.19
N ILE A 122 -9.08 5.68 8.66
CA ILE A 122 -10.32 5.32 9.37
C ILE A 122 -10.68 3.84 9.18
N VAL A 123 -10.39 3.27 8.02
CA VAL A 123 -10.87 1.93 7.64
C VAL A 123 -9.73 0.92 7.48
N ALA A 124 -8.79 1.18 6.55
CA ALA A 124 -7.86 0.15 6.12
C ALA A 124 -6.79 -0.16 7.19
N PHE A 125 -6.18 0.86 7.81
CA PHE A 125 -5.14 0.64 8.82
C PHE A 125 -5.67 0.00 10.11
N PRO A 126 -6.78 0.45 10.70
CA PRO A 126 -7.36 -0.23 11.85
C PRO A 126 -7.72 -1.69 11.58
N ALA A 127 -8.28 -1.98 10.40
CA ALA A 127 -8.60 -3.35 9.99
C ALA A 127 -7.34 -4.21 9.85
N ALA A 128 -6.26 -3.67 9.26
CA ALA A 128 -5.00 -4.37 9.12
C ALA A 128 -4.32 -4.63 10.47
N GLN A 129 -4.33 -3.64 11.37
CA GLN A 129 -3.77 -3.79 12.73
C GLN A 129 -4.54 -4.83 13.54
N LYS A 130 -5.87 -4.78 13.52
CA LYS A 130 -6.72 -5.79 14.16
C LYS A 130 -6.43 -7.20 13.63
N ASN A 131 -6.35 -7.36 12.31
CA ASN A 131 -6.06 -8.64 11.69
C ASN A 131 -4.69 -9.21 12.13
N ARG A 132 -3.66 -8.37 12.21
CA ARG A 132 -2.33 -8.75 12.72
C ARG A 132 -2.37 -9.15 14.20
N LEU A 133 -3.10 -8.40 15.02
CA LEU A 133 -3.25 -8.71 16.43
C LEU A 133 -3.96 -10.05 16.65
N GLU A 134 -5.02 -10.34 15.91
CA GLU A 134 -5.73 -11.61 15.98
C GLU A 134 -4.84 -12.79 15.57
N LEU A 135 -3.99 -12.62 14.56
CA LEU A 135 -3.00 -13.61 14.16
C LEU A 135 -1.94 -13.81 15.25
N TYR A 136 -1.41 -12.71 15.80
CA TYR A 136 -0.42 -12.74 16.87
C TYR A 136 -0.94 -13.46 18.12
N GLN A 137 -2.18 -13.23 18.48
CA GLN A 137 -2.86 -13.89 19.60
C GLN A 137 -3.19 -15.37 19.32
N GLY A 138 -3.01 -15.84 18.10
CA GLY A 138 -3.40 -17.19 17.69
C GLY A 138 -4.91 -17.42 17.63
N SER A 139 -5.72 -16.35 17.64
CA SER A 139 -7.19 -16.42 17.58
C SER A 139 -7.69 -16.72 16.18
N ILE A 140 -6.88 -16.51 15.15
CA ILE A 140 -7.16 -16.87 13.76
C ILE A 140 -6.03 -17.70 13.13
N THR A 141 -6.37 -18.42 12.05
CA THR A 141 -5.39 -19.15 11.24
C THR A 141 -4.74 -18.24 10.20
N TRP A 142 -3.62 -18.68 9.61
CA TRP A 142 -3.01 -18.00 8.48
C TRP A 142 -3.95 -17.86 7.28
N ALA A 143 -4.79 -18.85 7.01
CA ALA A 143 -5.80 -18.78 5.96
C ALA A 143 -6.80 -17.64 6.20
N VAL A 144 -7.30 -17.50 7.43
CA VAL A 144 -8.19 -16.40 7.81
C VAL A 144 -7.49 -15.07 7.72
N TYR A 145 -6.26 -14.99 8.21
CA TYR A 145 -5.44 -13.79 8.14
C TYR A 145 -5.22 -13.31 6.70
N ASN A 146 -4.82 -14.21 5.80
CA ASN A 146 -4.56 -13.89 4.40
C ASN A 146 -5.84 -13.47 3.66
N ARG A 147 -6.96 -14.11 3.95
CA ARG A 147 -8.28 -13.71 3.40
C ARG A 147 -8.63 -12.28 3.81
N LYS A 148 -8.53 -11.96 5.10
CA LYS A 148 -8.78 -10.61 5.60
C LYS A 148 -7.81 -9.57 4.98
N ARG A 149 -6.54 -9.92 4.79
CA ARG A 149 -5.60 -9.05 4.06
C ARG A 149 -6.09 -8.74 2.65
N LYS A 150 -6.56 -9.77 1.94
CA LYS A 150 -7.10 -9.58 0.59
C LYS A 150 -8.36 -8.71 0.61
N GLU A 151 -9.29 -8.92 1.53
CA GLU A 151 -10.50 -8.11 1.68
C GLU A 151 -10.15 -6.62 1.92
N ILE A 152 -9.18 -6.35 2.78
CA ILE A 152 -8.68 -4.98 3.03
C ILE A 152 -8.10 -4.37 1.75
N SER A 153 -7.28 -5.13 1.01
CA SER A 153 -6.69 -4.67 -0.24
C SER A 153 -7.74 -4.41 -1.33
N ASP A 154 -8.74 -5.29 -1.44
CA ASP A 154 -9.85 -5.12 -2.38
C ASP A 154 -10.69 -3.88 -2.02
N GLY A 155 -10.86 -3.60 -0.73
CA GLY A 155 -11.52 -2.38 -0.23
C GLY A 155 -10.76 -1.11 -0.61
N ILE A 156 -9.44 -1.10 -0.43
CA ILE A 156 -8.58 0.02 -0.86
C ILE A 156 -8.70 0.24 -2.38
N ALA A 157 -8.65 -0.83 -3.17
CA ALA A 157 -8.78 -0.76 -4.61
C ALA A 157 -10.18 -0.28 -5.06
N ALA A 158 -11.24 -0.68 -4.36
CA ALA A 158 -12.60 -0.21 -4.63
C ALA A 158 -12.75 1.28 -4.33
N GLU A 159 -12.22 1.73 -3.19
CA GLU A 159 -12.27 3.14 -2.81
C GLU A 159 -11.46 4.01 -3.80
N SER A 160 -10.28 3.54 -4.22
CA SER A 160 -9.47 4.21 -5.23
C SER A 160 -10.24 4.42 -6.54
N ARG A 161 -10.98 3.39 -7.00
CA ARG A 161 -11.84 3.52 -8.19
C ARG A 161 -12.98 4.53 -7.98
N ARG A 162 -13.63 4.48 -6.80
CA ARG A 162 -14.71 5.41 -6.46
C ARG A 162 -14.25 6.86 -6.49
N VAL A 163 -13.11 7.14 -5.89
CA VAL A 163 -12.52 8.49 -5.83
C VAL A 163 -12.09 8.97 -7.22
N ALA A 164 -11.56 8.07 -8.06
CA ALA A 164 -11.19 8.42 -9.43
C ALA A 164 -12.41 8.79 -10.30
N GLN A 165 -13.55 8.14 -10.09
CA GLN A 165 -14.80 8.43 -10.83
C GLN A 165 -15.46 9.76 -10.44
N GLN A 166 -15.19 10.29 -9.25
CA GLN A 166 -15.72 11.59 -8.82
C GLN A 166 -15.06 12.81 -9.49
N LYS A 167 -14.00 12.61 -10.26
CA LYS A 167 -13.27 13.65 -11.00
C LYS A 167 -13.83 13.91 -12.41
N LEU A 168 -14.80 13.12 -12.84
CA LEU A 168 -15.48 13.27 -14.13
C LEU A 168 -16.80 14.01 -13.96
#